data_a93a3d11fc2d1d5eace1e2de784bea4d
#
_entry.id   a93a3d11fc2d1d5eace1e2de784bea4d
#
_cell.length_a   1.000
_cell.length_b   1.000
_cell.length_c   1.000
_cell.angle_alpha   90.00
_cell.angle_beta   90.00
_cell.angle_gamma   90.00
#
_symmetry.space_group_name_H-M   'P 1'
#
loop_
_entity.id
_entity.type
_entity.pdbx_description
1 polymer ?
#
loop_
_entity_poly.entity_id
_entity_poly.type
_entity_poly.pdbx_seq_one_letter_code
_entity_poly.pdbx_strand_id
1 'polypeptide(L)'
;MIDLLHSSKNQLTIAEPVSINGIGLHSGVDVTMKLYPAEADYGIKFIRKDLNKNNIIEAIWSNVTNTKLSTTISNQNGASVSTIEHLMSALSGLHIDNIKIEIDGPEVPIMDGSSIKFVDLIDQTSAQTLNKRRKILKVKKNIKVENNNSSVELKPNNQFSIDFEIDFPSKLVSKQSCQLQLVNGNYKTDIASARTFGFERDVEMLRSNGLALGGSLENAVVVGESKILNSEGLRFKDEFVRHKILDSIGDLYLAGAPIPVSYTHLTLPTKRIV
;
A
#
# COMPACT_ATOMS: atom_id res chain seq x y z
N MET A 1 15.16 2.06 23.18
CA MET A 1 15.09 1.46 21.83
C MET A 1 13.98 0.42 21.85
N ILE A 2 12.78 0.80 21.43
CA ILE A 2 11.64 -0.12 21.29
C ILE A 2 11.70 -0.57 19.83
N ASP A 3 12.15 -1.79 19.64
CA ASP A 3 12.32 -2.48 18.37
C ASP A 3 10.93 -2.72 17.72
N LEU A 4 10.82 -2.73 16.37
CA LEU A 4 9.60 -3.18 15.67
C LEU A 4 9.10 -4.55 16.17
N LEU A 5 10.00 -5.34 16.75
CA LEU A 5 9.69 -6.57 17.48
C LEU A 5 9.09 -6.33 18.88
N HIS A 6 9.04 -5.08 19.38
CA HIS A 6 8.52 -4.73 20.70
C HIS A 6 7.09 -4.17 20.69
N SER A 7 6.54 -3.83 19.52
CA SER A 7 5.08 -3.68 19.39
C SER A 7 4.47 -5.07 19.50
N SER A 8 3.67 -5.37 20.45
CA SER A 8 3.03 -6.64 20.77
C SER A 8 3.73 -7.93 20.21
N LYS A 9 4.24 -8.79 21.10
CA LYS A 9 4.72 -10.14 20.73
C LYS A 9 3.61 -11.03 20.18
N ASN A 10 2.36 -10.61 20.33
CA ASN A 10 1.16 -11.30 19.88
C ASN A 10 0.56 -10.62 18.66
N GLN A 11 -0.25 -11.36 17.94
CA GLN A 11 -1.01 -10.88 16.80
C GLN A 11 -1.99 -9.78 17.22
N LEU A 12 -2.25 -8.86 16.31
CA LEU A 12 -3.19 -7.75 16.50
C LEU A 12 -4.34 -7.82 15.51
N THR A 13 -5.48 -7.31 15.94
CA THR A 13 -6.64 -6.95 15.12
C THR A 13 -7.15 -5.57 15.57
N ILE A 14 -8.19 -5.03 14.94
CA ILE A 14 -8.90 -3.84 15.41
C ILE A 14 -9.87 -4.22 16.54
N ALA A 15 -10.19 -3.27 17.45
CA ALA A 15 -11.08 -3.57 18.58
C ALA A 15 -12.55 -3.58 18.18
N GLU A 16 -12.98 -2.69 17.28
CA GLU A 16 -14.36 -2.54 16.85
C GLU A 16 -14.46 -2.37 15.33
N PRO A 17 -15.61 -2.70 14.72
CA PRO A 17 -15.83 -2.46 13.30
C PRO A 17 -15.81 -0.97 12.97
N VAL A 18 -15.18 -0.63 11.84
CA VAL A 18 -15.17 0.73 11.29
C VAL A 18 -15.49 0.70 9.80
N SER A 19 -15.97 1.82 9.25
CA SER A 19 -16.33 1.90 7.84
C SER A 19 -15.88 3.22 7.22
N ILE A 20 -15.62 3.17 5.92
CA ILE A 20 -15.24 4.31 5.10
C ILE A 20 -15.86 4.21 3.71
N ASN A 21 -16.23 5.35 3.15
CA ASN A 21 -16.74 5.45 1.78
C ASN A 21 -15.76 6.28 0.95
N GLY A 22 -15.67 5.99 -0.32
CA GLY A 22 -14.86 6.75 -1.26
C GLY A 22 -14.96 6.19 -2.67
N ILE A 23 -14.18 6.76 -3.58
CA ILE A 23 -14.18 6.39 -4.98
C ILE A 23 -12.95 5.52 -5.32
N GLY A 24 -13.12 4.52 -6.19
CA GLY A 24 -11.99 3.79 -6.76
C GLY A 24 -11.20 4.66 -7.73
N LEU A 25 -9.86 4.69 -7.61
CA LEU A 25 -9.01 5.52 -8.46
C LEU A 25 -9.16 5.19 -9.95
N HIS A 26 -9.09 3.90 -10.27
CA HIS A 26 -9.14 3.43 -11.66
C HIS A 26 -10.56 3.21 -12.16
N SER A 27 -11.38 2.59 -11.33
CA SER A 27 -12.77 2.25 -11.69
C SER A 27 -13.72 3.45 -11.74
N GLY A 28 -13.45 4.48 -10.94
CA GLY A 28 -14.37 5.61 -10.77
C GLY A 28 -15.69 5.24 -10.07
N VAL A 29 -15.75 4.07 -9.44
CA VAL A 29 -16.96 3.57 -8.75
C VAL A 29 -16.93 4.01 -7.29
N ASP A 30 -18.06 4.47 -6.79
CA ASP A 30 -18.26 4.71 -5.37
C ASP A 30 -18.28 3.37 -4.61
N VAL A 31 -17.51 3.29 -3.54
CA VAL A 31 -17.29 2.07 -2.78
C VAL A 31 -17.45 2.32 -1.29
N THR A 32 -18.17 1.42 -0.63
CA THR A 32 -18.22 1.31 0.83
C THR A 32 -17.32 0.15 1.28
N MET A 33 -16.40 0.44 2.16
CA MET A 33 -15.52 -0.55 2.76
C MET A 33 -15.70 -0.58 4.29
N LYS A 34 -15.86 -1.79 4.86
CA LYS A 34 -16.01 -2.03 6.30
C LYS A 34 -14.91 -2.96 6.78
N LEU A 35 -14.24 -2.56 7.82
CA LEU A 35 -13.21 -3.34 8.50
C LEU A 35 -13.81 -3.95 9.77
N TYR A 36 -13.59 -5.23 10.00
CA TYR A 36 -14.07 -5.96 11.17
C TYR A 36 -12.91 -6.63 11.90
N PRO A 37 -12.97 -6.71 13.23
CA PRO A 37 -12.08 -7.56 13.99
C PRO A 37 -12.07 -8.99 13.46
N ALA A 38 -10.93 -9.66 13.55
CA ALA A 38 -10.81 -11.05 13.17
C ALA A 38 -10.00 -11.83 14.21
N GLU A 39 -10.25 -13.13 14.30
CA GLU A 39 -9.57 -14.02 15.22
C GLU A 39 -8.10 -14.23 14.84
N ALA A 40 -7.32 -14.74 15.77
CA ALA A 40 -5.92 -15.07 15.53
C ALA A 40 -5.76 -16.13 14.43
N ASP A 41 -4.78 -15.92 13.56
CA ASP A 41 -4.48 -16.71 12.35
C ASP A 41 -5.54 -16.56 11.22
N TYR A 42 -6.46 -15.61 11.31
CA TYR A 42 -7.40 -15.31 10.23
C TYR A 42 -6.67 -14.71 9.01
N GLY A 43 -5.63 -13.92 9.26
CA GLY A 43 -4.94 -13.13 8.24
C GLY A 43 -5.76 -11.94 7.76
N ILE A 44 -5.47 -11.46 6.56
CA ILE A 44 -6.17 -10.34 5.92
C ILE A 44 -7.01 -10.90 4.77
N LYS A 45 -8.33 -10.71 4.81
CA LYS A 45 -9.24 -11.21 3.78
C LYS A 45 -10.23 -10.16 3.34
N PHE A 46 -10.35 -10.01 2.03
CA PHE A 46 -11.40 -9.20 1.40
C PHE A 46 -12.62 -10.06 1.11
N ILE A 47 -13.81 -9.48 1.33
CA ILE A 47 -15.10 -10.08 1.02
C ILE A 47 -15.87 -9.12 0.12
N ARG A 48 -16.03 -9.46 -1.17
CA ARG A 48 -16.80 -8.72 -2.16
C ARG A 48 -18.30 -8.89 -1.90
N LYS A 49 -18.92 -7.89 -1.28
CA LYS A 49 -20.35 -7.92 -0.88
C LYS A 49 -21.31 -7.79 -2.05
N ASP A 50 -20.87 -7.24 -3.15
CA ASP A 50 -21.60 -7.13 -4.40
C ASP A 50 -21.66 -8.47 -5.19
N LEU A 51 -20.89 -9.49 -4.75
CA LEU A 51 -20.88 -10.83 -5.33
C LEU A 51 -21.62 -11.82 -4.41
N ASN A 52 -22.52 -12.62 -5.00
CA ASN A 52 -23.37 -13.52 -4.22
C ASN A 52 -22.65 -14.77 -3.69
N LYS A 53 -21.54 -15.20 -4.30
CA LYS A 53 -20.77 -16.40 -3.94
C LYS A 53 -19.31 -16.28 -4.40
N ASN A 54 -18.46 -17.14 -3.84
CA ASN A 54 -17.03 -17.19 -4.18
C ASN A 54 -16.32 -15.83 -4.05
N ASN A 55 -16.72 -15.03 -3.09
CA ASN A 55 -16.42 -13.62 -2.95
C ASN A 55 -15.29 -13.32 -1.94
N ILE A 56 -14.65 -14.36 -1.39
CA ILE A 56 -13.55 -14.23 -0.42
C ILE A 56 -12.21 -14.26 -1.17
N ILE A 57 -11.35 -13.27 -0.90
CA ILE A 57 -10.03 -13.14 -1.49
C ILE A 57 -9.02 -12.92 -0.35
N GLU A 58 -8.09 -13.85 -0.19
CA GLU A 58 -7.02 -13.70 0.79
C GLU A 58 -5.95 -12.75 0.26
N ALA A 59 -5.53 -11.79 1.09
CA ALA A 59 -4.47 -10.84 0.76
C ALA A 59 -3.09 -11.49 0.97
N ILE A 60 -2.71 -12.35 0.03
CA ILE A 60 -1.43 -13.05 0.01
C ILE A 60 -0.80 -12.98 -1.38
N TRP A 61 0.53 -13.08 -1.44
CA TRP A 61 1.31 -12.92 -2.67
C TRP A 61 0.87 -13.85 -3.82
N SER A 62 0.45 -15.09 -3.51
CA SER A 62 0.00 -16.07 -4.52
C SER A 62 -1.31 -15.69 -5.21
N ASN A 63 -2.06 -14.74 -4.66
CA ASN A 63 -3.32 -14.23 -5.22
C ASN A 63 -3.12 -12.93 -6.02
N VAL A 64 -1.89 -12.42 -6.13
CA VAL A 64 -1.58 -11.25 -6.97
C VAL A 64 -1.72 -11.64 -8.44
N THR A 65 -2.61 -10.97 -9.16
CA THR A 65 -2.92 -11.27 -10.57
C THR A 65 -2.58 -10.13 -11.52
N ASN A 66 -2.46 -8.90 -11.02
CA ASN A 66 -2.07 -7.75 -11.80
C ASN A 66 -1.31 -6.74 -10.94
N THR A 67 -0.24 -6.15 -11.50
CA THR A 67 0.56 -5.11 -10.87
C THR A 67 0.73 -3.88 -11.79
N LYS A 68 -0.12 -3.75 -12.80
CA LYS A 68 -0.08 -2.60 -13.71
C LYS A 68 -0.85 -1.43 -13.10
N LEU A 69 -0.13 -0.41 -12.67
CA LEU A 69 -0.61 0.83 -12.04
C LEU A 69 -1.25 0.67 -10.65
N SER A 70 -1.54 -0.54 -10.21
CA SER A 70 -2.00 -0.86 -8.86
C SER A 70 -1.85 -2.34 -8.58
N THR A 71 -1.84 -2.72 -7.32
CA THR A 71 -1.80 -4.13 -6.91
C THR A 71 -3.21 -4.69 -6.85
N THR A 72 -3.46 -5.74 -7.68
CA THR A 72 -4.73 -6.45 -7.73
C THR A 72 -4.55 -7.88 -7.25
N ILE A 73 -5.41 -8.32 -6.35
CA ILE A 73 -5.52 -9.72 -5.93
C ILE A 73 -6.82 -10.33 -6.42
N SER A 74 -6.77 -11.64 -6.73
CA SER A 74 -7.96 -12.40 -7.17
C SER A 74 -7.97 -13.78 -6.56
N ASN A 75 -9.15 -14.33 -6.39
CA ASN A 75 -9.29 -15.74 -6.06
C ASN A 75 -9.42 -16.61 -7.31
N GLN A 76 -9.42 -17.94 -7.12
CA GLN A 76 -9.52 -18.92 -8.22
C GLN A 76 -10.84 -18.86 -9.01
N ASN A 77 -11.85 -18.18 -8.47
CA ASN A 77 -13.18 -18.06 -9.08
C ASN A 77 -13.35 -16.70 -9.82
N GLY A 78 -12.30 -15.90 -9.91
CA GLY A 78 -12.30 -14.64 -10.65
C GLY A 78 -12.80 -13.43 -9.87
N ALA A 79 -13.18 -13.57 -8.60
CA ALA A 79 -13.42 -12.41 -7.75
C ALA A 79 -12.08 -11.69 -7.49
N SER A 80 -12.06 -10.35 -7.66
CA SER A 80 -10.85 -9.53 -7.54
C SER A 80 -11.10 -8.26 -6.75
N VAL A 81 -10.03 -7.73 -6.16
CA VAL A 81 -9.96 -6.38 -5.57
C VAL A 81 -8.65 -5.74 -5.99
N SER A 82 -8.71 -4.50 -6.49
CA SER A 82 -7.55 -3.72 -6.94
C SER A 82 -7.22 -2.58 -5.99
N THR A 83 -6.04 -1.96 -6.22
CA THR A 83 -5.54 -0.79 -5.47
C THR A 83 -5.49 -1.04 -3.96
N ILE A 84 -4.98 -2.22 -3.59
CA ILE A 84 -4.94 -2.65 -2.18
C ILE A 84 -3.71 -2.12 -1.44
N GLU A 85 -2.66 -1.69 -2.15
CA GLU A 85 -1.32 -1.35 -1.62
C GLU A 85 -1.37 -0.32 -0.50
N HIS A 86 -2.20 0.74 -0.60
CA HIS A 86 -2.29 1.79 0.41
C HIS A 86 -2.92 1.28 1.72
N LEU A 87 -3.99 0.50 1.63
CA LEU A 87 -4.62 -0.13 2.79
C LEU A 87 -3.68 -1.17 3.42
N MET A 88 -3.04 -2.02 2.61
CA MET A 88 -2.08 -3.01 3.09
C MET A 88 -0.89 -2.34 3.77
N SER A 89 -0.44 -1.19 3.26
CA SER A 89 0.61 -0.36 3.87
C SER A 89 0.19 0.16 5.25
N ALA A 90 -1.04 0.66 5.39
CA ALA A 90 -1.58 1.10 6.68
C ALA A 90 -1.66 -0.08 7.69
N LEU A 91 -2.18 -1.24 7.26
CA LEU A 91 -2.26 -2.43 8.10
C LEU A 91 -0.87 -2.90 8.56
N SER A 92 0.12 -2.89 7.66
CA SER A 92 1.51 -3.20 7.97
C SER A 92 2.11 -2.21 8.97
N GLY A 93 1.96 -0.90 8.71
CA GLY A 93 2.48 0.17 9.55
C GLY A 93 1.88 0.22 10.95
N LEU A 94 0.64 -0.26 11.10
CA LEU A 94 -0.08 -0.38 12.38
C LEU A 94 0.00 -1.78 12.98
N HIS A 95 0.70 -2.70 12.33
CA HIS A 95 0.89 -4.07 12.78
C HIS A 95 -0.39 -4.90 12.94
N ILE A 96 -1.41 -4.64 12.13
CA ILE A 96 -2.66 -5.40 12.13
C ILE A 96 -2.46 -6.70 11.34
N ASP A 97 -2.41 -7.82 12.04
CA ASP A 97 -2.16 -9.14 11.46
C ASP A 97 -3.43 -9.82 10.93
N ASN A 98 -4.58 -9.53 11.58
CA ASN A 98 -5.85 -10.21 11.30
C ASN A 98 -6.97 -9.19 11.15
N ILE A 99 -7.64 -9.23 10.00
CA ILE A 99 -8.76 -8.32 9.72
C ILE A 99 -9.66 -8.89 8.63
N LYS A 100 -10.96 -8.76 8.79
CA LYS A 100 -11.95 -9.03 7.76
C LYS A 100 -12.36 -7.71 7.10
N ILE A 101 -12.25 -7.62 5.78
CA ILE A 101 -12.54 -6.42 5.00
C ILE A 101 -13.73 -6.73 4.07
N GLU A 102 -14.88 -6.14 4.34
CA GLU A 102 -16.04 -6.18 3.45
C GLU A 102 -16.01 -4.97 2.52
N ILE A 103 -16.19 -5.21 1.23
CA ILE A 103 -16.16 -4.18 0.19
C ILE A 103 -17.25 -4.46 -0.84
N ASP A 104 -18.00 -3.44 -1.26
CA ASP A 104 -19.10 -3.54 -2.22
C ASP A 104 -18.73 -3.14 -3.65
N GLY A 105 -17.43 -3.04 -3.94
CA GLY A 105 -16.92 -2.70 -5.27
C GLY A 105 -15.59 -3.39 -5.60
N PRO A 106 -15.11 -3.23 -6.84
CA PRO A 106 -13.93 -3.94 -7.36
C PRO A 106 -12.59 -3.38 -6.90
N GLU A 107 -12.60 -2.24 -6.21
CA GLU A 107 -11.39 -1.48 -5.93
C GLU A 107 -11.45 -0.86 -4.53
N VAL A 108 -10.34 -0.86 -3.80
CA VAL A 108 -10.22 -0.13 -2.53
C VAL A 108 -10.35 1.38 -2.80
N PRO A 109 -11.16 2.12 -2.02
CA PRO A 109 -11.30 3.56 -2.23
C PRO A 109 -9.96 4.28 -2.07
N ILE A 110 -9.65 5.18 -3.00
CA ILE A 110 -8.35 5.86 -3.04
C ILE A 110 -8.16 6.89 -1.92
N MET A 111 -9.23 7.37 -1.35
CA MET A 111 -9.27 8.40 -0.33
C MET A 111 -8.59 9.70 -0.78
N ASP A 112 -7.56 10.13 -0.08
CA ASP A 112 -6.73 11.29 -0.43
C ASP A 112 -5.47 10.93 -1.24
N GLY A 113 -5.39 9.68 -1.71
CA GLY A 113 -4.25 9.16 -2.45
C GLY A 113 -3.09 8.67 -1.60
N SER A 114 -3.24 8.65 -0.27
CA SER A 114 -2.24 8.18 0.68
C SER A 114 -2.82 7.09 1.60
N SER A 115 -2.03 6.60 2.55
CA SER A 115 -2.49 5.64 3.57
C SER A 115 -3.05 6.31 4.82
N ILE A 116 -2.91 7.63 4.98
CA ILE A 116 -3.22 8.31 6.25
C ILE A 116 -4.70 8.15 6.66
N LYS A 117 -5.62 8.16 5.68
CA LYS A 117 -7.05 8.00 5.96
C LYS A 117 -7.39 6.61 6.51
N PHE A 118 -6.66 5.58 6.07
CA PHE A 118 -6.80 4.22 6.64
C PHE A 118 -6.17 4.12 8.02
N VAL A 119 -5.05 4.81 8.24
CA VAL A 119 -4.43 4.93 9.57
C VAL A 119 -5.39 5.60 10.54
N ASP A 120 -5.95 6.76 10.17
CA ASP A 120 -6.92 7.50 10.99
C ASP A 120 -8.15 6.64 11.32
N LEU A 121 -8.66 5.88 10.33
CA LEU A 121 -9.80 4.99 10.50
C LEU A 121 -9.51 3.86 11.51
N ILE A 122 -8.35 3.25 11.42
CA ILE A 122 -7.95 2.15 12.32
C ILE A 122 -7.64 2.69 13.73
N ASP A 123 -7.05 3.86 13.84
CA ASP A 123 -6.75 4.50 15.14
C ASP A 123 -8.01 4.87 15.93
N GLN A 124 -9.14 5.14 15.23
CA GLN A 124 -10.43 5.41 15.91
C GLN A 124 -10.93 4.24 16.76
N THR A 125 -10.61 3.01 16.37
CA THR A 125 -11.05 1.80 17.06
C THR A 125 -10.01 1.21 18.01
N SER A 126 -8.76 1.67 17.97
CA SER A 126 -7.62 1.07 18.65
C SER A 126 -7.28 -0.36 18.18
N ALA A 127 -6.09 -0.82 18.52
CA ALA A 127 -5.68 -2.19 18.24
C ALA A 127 -5.99 -3.11 19.41
N GLN A 128 -6.48 -4.31 19.12
CA GLN A 128 -6.74 -5.37 20.09
C GLN A 128 -5.67 -6.47 19.97
N THR A 129 -5.08 -6.83 21.12
CA THR A 129 -4.10 -7.93 21.19
C THR A 129 -4.82 -9.28 21.27
N LEU A 130 -4.42 -10.19 20.39
CA LEU A 130 -4.95 -11.55 20.32
C LEU A 130 -4.07 -12.54 21.13
N ASN A 131 -4.65 -13.69 21.49
CA ASN A 131 -3.95 -14.69 22.30
C ASN A 131 -3.12 -15.67 21.45
N LYS A 132 -2.39 -15.17 20.44
CA LYS A 132 -1.42 -15.96 19.66
C LYS A 132 -0.19 -15.14 19.32
N ARG A 133 0.95 -15.80 19.29
CA ARG A 133 2.22 -15.18 18.90
C ARG A 133 2.18 -14.74 17.45
N ARG A 134 2.74 -13.55 17.18
CA ARG A 134 2.96 -13.06 15.83
C ARG A 134 3.98 -13.94 15.10
N LYS A 135 3.65 -14.32 13.87
CA LYS A 135 4.59 -14.95 12.96
C LYS A 135 5.43 -13.88 12.27
N ILE A 136 6.68 -14.18 11.97
CA ILE A 136 7.57 -13.34 11.17
C ILE A 136 8.27 -14.20 10.13
N LEU A 137 8.49 -13.62 8.96
CA LEU A 137 9.27 -14.25 7.89
C LEU A 137 10.71 -13.76 7.98
N LYS A 138 11.65 -14.67 8.20
CA LYS A 138 13.07 -14.34 8.29
C LYS A 138 13.80 -14.65 6.99
N VAL A 139 14.30 -13.61 6.34
CA VAL A 139 15.20 -13.75 5.19
C VAL A 139 16.52 -14.35 5.66
N LYS A 140 16.96 -15.46 5.03
CA LYS A 140 18.16 -16.22 5.44
C LYS A 140 19.38 -15.95 4.58
N LYS A 141 19.19 -15.43 3.38
CA LYS A 141 20.26 -15.11 2.42
C LYS A 141 19.85 -13.90 1.58
N ASN A 142 20.80 -13.26 0.96
CA ASN A 142 20.50 -12.20 0.01
C ASN A 142 19.67 -12.75 -1.16
N ILE A 143 18.61 -12.05 -1.50
CA ILE A 143 17.74 -12.34 -2.64
C ILE A 143 17.71 -11.07 -3.49
N LYS A 144 18.13 -11.19 -4.75
CA LYS A 144 18.12 -10.07 -5.69
C LYS A 144 17.33 -10.44 -6.93
N VAL A 145 16.47 -9.54 -7.37
CA VAL A 145 15.73 -9.64 -8.63
C VAL A 145 16.06 -8.41 -9.44
N GLU A 146 16.41 -8.62 -10.69
CA GLU A 146 16.74 -7.55 -11.63
C GLU A 146 15.85 -7.64 -12.86
N ASN A 147 15.40 -6.49 -13.30
CA ASN A 147 14.77 -6.29 -14.59
C ASN A 147 15.52 -5.14 -15.27
N ASN A 148 15.47 -5.02 -16.59
CA ASN A 148 16.31 -4.13 -17.42
C ASN A 148 16.57 -2.74 -16.83
N ASN A 149 15.62 -2.16 -16.10
CA ASN A 149 15.70 -0.81 -15.56
C ASN A 149 15.40 -0.74 -14.06
N SER A 150 15.33 -1.86 -13.37
CA SER A 150 15.06 -1.87 -11.93
C SER A 150 15.69 -3.07 -11.25
N SER A 151 16.00 -2.92 -9.98
CA SER A 151 16.45 -4.03 -9.14
C SER A 151 15.84 -3.93 -7.76
N VAL A 152 15.54 -5.09 -7.18
CA VAL A 152 15.10 -5.24 -5.81
C VAL A 152 16.03 -6.20 -5.11
N GLU A 153 16.50 -5.84 -3.93
CA GLU A 153 17.34 -6.70 -3.11
C GLU A 153 16.79 -6.80 -1.67
N LEU A 154 16.71 -8.02 -1.16
CA LEU A 154 16.37 -8.34 0.21
C LEU A 154 17.62 -8.90 0.90
N LYS A 155 18.08 -8.25 1.97
CA LYS A 155 19.20 -8.74 2.81
C LYS A 155 18.70 -9.12 4.21
N PRO A 156 19.23 -10.19 4.81
CA PRO A 156 18.94 -10.51 6.19
C PRO A 156 19.13 -9.30 7.11
N ASN A 157 18.12 -8.99 7.90
CA ASN A 157 18.17 -7.93 8.91
C ASN A 157 17.27 -8.32 10.10
N ASN A 158 17.46 -7.70 11.24
CA ASN A 158 16.64 -7.89 12.43
C ASN A 158 15.51 -6.85 12.53
N GLN A 159 15.56 -5.82 11.70
CA GLN A 159 14.58 -4.73 11.64
C GLN A 159 14.21 -4.48 10.19
N PHE A 160 13.06 -3.87 9.95
CA PHE A 160 12.68 -3.44 8.61
C PHE A 160 13.38 -2.12 8.29
N SER A 161 14.23 -2.13 7.29
CA SER A 161 14.81 -0.93 6.69
C SER A 161 14.58 -0.94 5.18
N ILE A 162 14.37 0.22 4.62
CA ILE A 162 14.13 0.40 3.20
C ILE A 162 15.03 1.50 2.66
N ASP A 163 15.69 1.21 1.54
CA ASP A 163 16.48 2.14 0.73
C ASP A 163 15.86 2.17 -0.67
N PHE A 164 15.26 3.27 -1.02
CA PHE A 164 14.48 3.40 -2.25
C PHE A 164 15.00 4.55 -3.09
N GLU A 165 15.25 4.27 -4.36
CA GLU A 165 15.62 5.26 -5.35
C GLU A 165 14.67 5.18 -6.55
N ILE A 166 14.17 6.33 -6.98
CA ILE A 166 13.40 6.51 -8.22
C ILE A 166 14.13 7.49 -9.12
N ASP A 167 13.98 7.29 -10.44
CA ASP A 167 14.47 8.24 -11.44
C ASP A 167 13.43 8.37 -12.56
N PHE A 168 12.82 9.53 -12.66
CA PHE A 168 11.81 9.84 -13.66
C PHE A 168 12.31 10.91 -14.63
N PRO A 169 12.01 10.80 -15.95
CA PRO A 169 12.37 11.80 -16.95
C PRO A 169 11.49 13.06 -16.84
N SER A 170 11.37 13.61 -15.65
CA SER A 170 10.60 14.80 -15.30
C SER A 170 11.46 15.68 -14.41
N LYS A 171 11.61 16.96 -14.74
CA LYS A 171 12.36 17.92 -13.90
C LYS A 171 11.75 18.13 -12.53
N LEU A 172 10.44 17.88 -12.38
CA LEU A 172 9.71 18.07 -11.12
C LEU A 172 9.82 16.86 -10.19
N VAL A 173 9.90 15.66 -10.75
CA VAL A 173 10.11 14.43 -9.97
C VAL A 173 11.59 14.10 -9.89
N SER A 174 12.25 14.04 -11.05
CA SER A 174 13.69 13.75 -11.20
C SER A 174 14.14 12.50 -10.43
N LYS A 175 15.41 12.45 -10.09
CA LYS A 175 15.98 11.43 -9.23
C LYS A 175 15.71 11.78 -7.76
N GLN A 176 15.09 10.86 -7.03
CA GLN A 176 14.88 10.96 -5.57
C GLN A 176 15.33 9.68 -4.89
N SER A 177 15.87 9.80 -3.71
CA SER A 177 16.21 8.67 -2.84
C SER A 177 15.74 8.92 -1.41
N CYS A 178 15.32 7.85 -0.74
CA CYS A 178 14.92 7.91 0.66
C CYS A 178 15.35 6.63 1.36
N GLN A 179 16.05 6.79 2.47
CA GLN A 179 16.41 5.69 3.38
C GLN A 179 15.61 5.83 4.65
N LEU A 180 14.93 4.77 5.03
CA LEU A 180 14.09 4.75 6.20
C LEU A 180 14.22 3.43 6.96
N GLN A 181 14.25 3.52 8.28
CA GLN A 181 14.07 2.40 9.17
C GLN A 181 12.73 2.57 9.88
N LEU A 182 11.83 1.60 9.72
CA LEU A 182 10.54 1.64 10.41
C LEU A 182 10.71 1.27 11.87
N VAL A 183 10.62 2.27 12.73
CA VAL A 183 10.77 2.14 14.20
C VAL A 183 9.80 3.07 14.92
N ASN A 184 9.31 2.64 16.09
CA ASN A 184 8.57 3.51 17.02
C ASN A 184 7.37 4.25 16.42
N GLY A 185 6.69 3.70 15.42
CA GLY A 185 5.50 4.31 14.83
C GLY A 185 5.78 5.44 13.83
N ASN A 186 7.02 5.65 13.43
CA ASN A 186 7.39 6.66 12.45
C ASN A 186 6.75 6.47 11.05
N TYR A 187 6.15 5.31 10.79
CA TYR A 187 5.33 5.11 9.60
C TYR A 187 4.27 6.21 9.43
N LYS A 188 3.60 6.58 10.55
CA LYS A 188 2.55 7.60 10.52
C LYS A 188 3.07 8.98 10.12
N THR A 189 4.24 9.37 10.64
CA THR A 189 4.82 10.70 10.42
C THR A 189 5.60 10.79 9.11
N ASP A 190 6.27 9.71 8.71
CA ASP A 190 7.26 9.77 7.64
C ASP A 190 6.74 9.24 6.29
N ILE A 191 5.71 8.36 6.32
CA ILE A 191 5.26 7.64 5.13
C ILE A 191 3.76 7.78 4.88
N ALA A 192 2.92 7.58 5.90
CA ALA A 192 1.48 7.37 5.73
C ALA A 192 0.76 8.45 4.92
N SER A 193 1.22 9.71 4.96
CA SER A 193 0.60 10.82 4.25
C SER A 193 1.19 11.13 2.87
N ALA A 194 2.16 10.34 2.38
CA ALA A 194 2.69 10.49 1.03
C ALA A 194 1.65 10.04 -0.01
N ARG A 195 1.27 10.94 -0.92
CA ARG A 195 0.21 10.72 -1.92
C ARG A 195 0.74 10.04 -3.18
N THR A 196 -0.12 9.25 -3.81
CA THR A 196 0.08 8.77 -5.18
C THR A 196 0.18 9.95 -6.15
N PHE A 197 0.80 9.72 -7.30
CA PHE A 197 1.02 10.77 -8.29
C PHE A 197 0.86 10.24 -9.72
N GLY A 198 0.54 11.16 -10.61
CA GLY A 198 0.46 10.89 -12.04
C GLY A 198 0.88 12.12 -12.84
N PHE A 199 1.19 11.92 -14.12
CA PHE A 199 1.55 13.01 -15.01
C PHE A 199 0.32 13.47 -15.79
N GLU A 200 0.10 14.79 -15.84
CA GLU A 200 -1.01 15.41 -16.57
C GLU A 200 -1.10 14.91 -18.02
N ARG A 201 0.03 14.80 -18.70
CA ARG A 201 0.14 14.34 -20.08
C ARG A 201 -0.38 12.90 -20.33
N ASP A 202 -0.49 12.09 -19.27
CA ASP A 202 -0.88 10.68 -19.40
C ASP A 202 -2.37 10.47 -19.03
N VAL A 203 -3.02 11.49 -18.48
CA VAL A 203 -4.40 11.38 -17.96
C VAL A 203 -5.41 10.99 -19.05
N GLU A 204 -5.34 11.60 -20.24
CA GLU A 204 -6.28 11.29 -21.34
C GLU A 204 -6.07 9.86 -21.84
N MET A 205 -4.82 9.41 -21.98
CA MET A 205 -4.49 8.05 -22.37
C MET A 205 -4.98 7.04 -21.31
N LEU A 206 -4.79 7.33 -20.04
CA LEU A 206 -5.28 6.46 -18.96
C LEU A 206 -6.81 6.35 -18.98
N ARG A 207 -7.51 7.46 -19.07
CA ARG A 207 -8.99 7.50 -19.13
C ARG A 207 -9.54 6.78 -20.35
N SER A 208 -8.93 6.95 -21.51
CA SER A 208 -9.35 6.24 -22.74
C SER A 208 -9.16 4.71 -22.64
N ASN A 209 -8.27 4.26 -21.75
CA ASN A 209 -8.07 2.85 -21.44
C ASN A 209 -8.86 2.37 -20.22
N GLY A 210 -9.83 3.16 -19.72
CA GLY A 210 -10.66 2.81 -18.58
C GLY A 210 -9.94 2.85 -17.24
N LEU A 211 -8.86 3.64 -17.13
CA LEU A 211 -8.07 3.83 -15.92
C LEU A 211 -8.14 5.26 -15.43
N ALA A 212 -7.85 5.50 -14.14
CA ALA A 212 -7.87 6.82 -13.51
C ALA A 212 -9.20 7.56 -13.68
N LEU A 213 -10.32 6.82 -13.77
CA LEU A 213 -11.67 7.40 -13.97
C LEU A 213 -12.11 8.21 -12.74
N GLY A 214 -11.71 7.80 -11.53
CA GLY A 214 -11.95 8.50 -10.27
C GLY A 214 -10.82 9.45 -9.85
N GLY A 215 -9.76 9.57 -10.66
CA GLY A 215 -8.60 10.41 -10.35
C GLY A 215 -8.91 11.92 -10.42
N SER A 216 -8.47 12.64 -9.39
CA SER A 216 -8.63 14.09 -9.25
C SER A 216 -7.44 14.72 -8.50
N LEU A 217 -7.40 16.06 -8.43
CA LEU A 217 -6.42 16.78 -7.63
C LEU A 217 -6.59 16.55 -6.11
N GLU A 218 -7.73 16.02 -5.66
CA GLU A 218 -8.00 15.73 -4.26
C GLU A 218 -7.40 14.39 -3.81
N ASN A 219 -7.12 13.49 -4.77
CA ASN A 219 -6.69 12.12 -4.46
C ASN A 219 -5.40 11.68 -5.18
N ALA A 220 -4.72 12.59 -5.88
CA ALA A 220 -3.41 12.35 -6.47
C ALA A 220 -2.62 13.65 -6.62
N VAL A 221 -1.31 13.57 -6.53
CA VAL A 221 -0.43 14.65 -6.96
C VAL A 221 -0.32 14.62 -8.47
N VAL A 222 -0.79 15.67 -9.15
CA VAL A 222 -0.72 15.76 -10.62
C VAL A 222 0.48 16.61 -11.03
N VAL A 223 1.41 15.96 -11.74
CA VAL A 223 2.66 16.55 -12.21
C VAL A 223 2.44 17.10 -13.62
N GLY A 224 2.38 18.43 -13.73
CA GLY A 224 2.35 19.12 -15.03
C GLY A 224 3.74 19.24 -15.67
N GLU A 225 3.85 19.98 -16.76
CA GLU A 225 5.12 20.18 -17.45
C GLU A 225 6.11 21.03 -16.64
N SER A 226 5.63 22.08 -16.01
CA SER A 226 6.46 23.09 -15.32
C SER A 226 6.17 23.27 -13.84
N LYS A 227 5.06 22.68 -13.33
CA LYS A 227 4.64 22.82 -11.93
C LYS A 227 3.78 21.64 -11.48
N ILE A 228 3.68 21.44 -10.18
CA ILE A 228 2.66 20.60 -9.56
C ILE A 228 1.32 21.34 -9.67
N LEU A 229 0.25 20.64 -10.10
CA LEU A 229 -1.05 21.26 -10.35
C LEU A 229 -1.88 21.42 -9.07
N ASN A 230 -1.59 20.63 -8.05
CA ASN A 230 -2.23 20.74 -6.74
C ASN A 230 -1.88 22.07 -6.08
N SER A 231 -2.87 22.85 -5.70
CA SER A 231 -2.68 24.20 -5.13
C SER A 231 -1.94 24.21 -3.79
N GLU A 232 -2.11 23.13 -3.00
CA GLU A 232 -1.43 22.93 -1.72
C GLU A 232 0.03 22.49 -1.87
N GLY A 233 0.47 22.13 -3.08
CA GLY A 233 1.81 21.62 -3.35
C GLY A 233 2.04 20.21 -2.82
N LEU A 234 3.30 19.91 -2.49
CA LEU A 234 3.73 18.62 -1.94
C LEU A 234 3.68 18.62 -0.42
N ARG A 235 3.31 17.49 0.19
CA ARG A 235 3.35 17.26 1.64
C ARG A 235 4.78 17.02 2.15
N PHE A 236 5.63 16.43 1.32
CA PHE A 236 7.07 16.21 1.57
C PHE A 236 7.87 16.68 0.36
N LYS A 237 9.09 17.17 0.57
CA LYS A 237 9.99 17.55 -0.55
C LYS A 237 10.29 16.36 -1.47
N ASP A 238 10.29 15.16 -0.90
CA ASP A 238 10.56 13.87 -1.51
C ASP A 238 9.30 12.96 -1.52
N GLU A 239 8.10 13.57 -1.68
CA GLU A 239 6.82 12.86 -1.58
C GLU A 239 6.71 11.68 -2.55
N PHE A 240 7.26 11.81 -3.75
CA PHE A 240 7.18 10.77 -4.78
C PHE A 240 7.89 9.48 -4.38
N VAL A 241 9.12 9.56 -3.85
CA VAL A 241 9.84 8.36 -3.39
C VAL A 241 9.24 7.81 -2.11
N ARG A 242 8.72 8.65 -1.20
CA ARG A 242 8.01 8.20 0.00
C ARG A 242 6.74 7.44 -0.35
N HIS A 243 6.02 7.89 -1.37
CA HIS A 243 4.85 7.14 -1.84
C HIS A 243 5.24 5.76 -2.40
N LYS A 244 6.33 5.65 -3.16
CA LYS A 244 6.83 4.35 -3.61
C LYS A 244 7.30 3.44 -2.47
N ILE A 245 7.79 4.02 -1.38
CA ILE A 245 8.04 3.28 -0.13
C ILE A 245 6.73 2.78 0.48
N LEU A 246 5.69 3.63 0.52
CA LEU A 246 4.36 3.28 1.00
C LEU A 246 3.81 2.06 0.26
N ASP A 247 3.81 2.09 -1.08
CA ASP A 247 3.37 0.98 -1.93
C ASP A 247 4.15 -0.30 -1.62
N SER A 248 5.49 -0.20 -1.53
CA SER A 248 6.34 -1.36 -1.26
C SER A 248 6.11 -1.97 0.12
N ILE A 249 5.79 -1.17 1.14
CA ILE A 249 5.43 -1.67 2.48
C ILE A 249 4.13 -2.49 2.39
N GLY A 250 3.14 -2.01 1.65
CA GLY A 250 1.87 -2.70 1.43
C GLY A 250 2.04 -4.00 0.66
N ASP A 251 2.78 -3.96 -0.44
CA ASP A 251 3.05 -5.12 -1.29
C ASP A 251 3.85 -6.21 -0.56
N LEU A 252 4.86 -5.82 0.21
CA LEU A 252 5.63 -6.76 1.03
C LEU A 252 4.78 -7.42 2.12
N TYR A 253 3.71 -6.77 2.59
CA TYR A 253 2.82 -7.34 3.59
C TYR A 253 1.96 -8.48 3.04
N LEU A 254 1.82 -8.59 1.71
CA LEU A 254 1.22 -9.75 1.02
C LEU A 254 2.02 -11.05 1.21
N ALA A 255 3.23 -11.00 1.75
CA ALA A 255 3.95 -12.19 2.19
C ALA A 255 3.23 -12.96 3.31
N GLY A 256 2.19 -12.38 3.92
CA GLY A 256 1.35 -13.00 4.96
C GLY A 256 1.91 -12.89 6.38
N ALA A 257 3.04 -12.24 6.56
CA ALA A 257 3.61 -11.90 7.86
C ALA A 257 4.69 -10.80 7.72
N PRO A 258 4.98 -10.02 8.78
CA PRO A 258 6.06 -9.05 8.78
C PRO A 258 7.42 -9.67 8.42
N ILE A 259 8.21 -8.94 7.65
CA ILE A 259 9.54 -9.36 7.20
C ILE A 259 10.58 -8.38 7.77
N PRO A 260 11.31 -8.73 8.85
CA PRO A 260 12.49 -7.97 9.24
C PRO A 260 13.58 -8.13 8.18
N VAL A 261 13.84 -7.10 7.42
CA VAL A 261 14.68 -7.15 6.22
C VAL A 261 15.31 -5.79 5.92
N SER A 262 16.48 -5.78 5.32
CA SER A 262 16.98 -4.61 4.58
C SER A 262 16.52 -4.75 3.13
N TYR A 263 15.58 -3.91 2.73
CA TYR A 263 15.02 -3.85 1.37
C TYR A 263 15.67 -2.70 0.61
N THR A 264 16.18 -2.98 -0.57
CA THR A 264 16.71 -1.96 -1.50
C THR A 264 15.96 -2.04 -2.81
N HIS A 265 15.48 -0.90 -3.29
CA HIS A 265 14.82 -0.77 -4.60
C HIS A 265 15.47 0.34 -5.40
N LEU A 266 15.96 0.00 -6.57
CA LEU A 266 16.55 0.95 -7.51
C LEU A 266 15.75 0.91 -8.80
N THR A 267 15.15 2.06 -9.18
CA THR A 267 14.54 2.23 -10.51
C THR A 267 15.35 3.22 -11.30
N LEU A 268 15.86 2.76 -12.46
CA LEU A 268 16.47 3.64 -13.45
C LEU A 268 15.37 4.33 -14.27
N PRO A 269 15.69 5.41 -15.03
CA PRO A 269 14.71 6.16 -15.80
C PRO A 269 13.85 5.25 -16.66
N THR A 270 12.58 5.14 -16.36
CA THR A 270 11.64 4.36 -17.15
C THR A 270 10.82 5.30 -18.02
N LYS A 271 10.66 4.96 -19.29
CA LYS A 271 9.73 5.64 -20.19
C LYS A 271 8.27 5.26 -19.92
N ARG A 272 8.00 4.46 -18.87
CA ARG A 272 6.67 3.97 -18.52
C ARG A 272 6.38 4.30 -17.06
N ILE A 273 5.20 4.87 -16.84
CA ILE A 273 4.58 4.99 -15.53
C ILE A 273 4.25 3.59 -15.05
N VAL A 274 4.70 3.26 -13.87
CA VAL A 274 4.30 2.05 -13.15
C VAL A 274 3.17 2.44 -12.23
#